data_8d4051ef80e339823ef5727e27135dac
#
_entry.id   8d4051ef80e339823ef5727e27135dac
#
_cell.length_a   1.000
_cell.length_b   1.000
_cell.length_c   1.000
_cell.angle_alpha   90.00
_cell.angle_beta   90.00
_cell.angle_gamma   90.00
#
_symmetry.space_group_name_H-M   'P 1'
#
loop_
_entity.id
_entity.type
_entity.pdbx_description
1 polymer ?
#
loop_
_entity_poly.entity_id
_entity_poly.type
_entity_poly.pdbx_seq_one_letter_code
_entity_poly.pdbx_strand_id
1 'polypeptide(L)'
;MIVIHSLSGGGAERVAADLSAYWVQRGYKVTLVTQADAETDVYPLHAGVKRYALGTAAFSSGKISGILANLRRVRALRRLIKRERPSIVLGMMTTASILAIVAARGLQCRVIATEHTHPPSQDLSEMWLRLRRWAYPQAAAVVALTSGTAAWIKEHVPGSRVTVIPNAVRWPLENAEPLLSPPAREGRYRLLAAGRLHPHKGFDLLIKAFQAIARQFPSWDLVILGEGDCREALQSQVDEAGLTERVSMPGRVGNVGDWYAQSDLYVLSSRVEGLSNTLLEAMASGLAPVAFDCETGPREIVRNGIDGVLVSPPEDDEALAAHLSDMMAHQEQRIAYARRAVDVRDRFSTTRVMALWGHLFEVH
;
A
#
# COMPACT_ATOMS: atom_id res chain seq x y z
N MET A 1 14.90 4.16 -14.52
CA MET A 1 15.10 2.81 -13.91
C MET A 1 14.39 2.79 -12.56
N ILE A 2 13.54 1.79 -12.31
CA ILE A 2 12.88 1.57 -11.01
C ILE A 2 13.61 0.43 -10.31
N VAL A 3 13.92 0.58 -9.02
CA VAL A 3 14.58 -0.43 -8.18
C VAL A 3 13.69 -0.73 -6.98
N ILE A 4 13.31 -1.99 -6.82
CA ILE A 4 12.46 -2.47 -5.74
C ILE A 4 12.94 -3.82 -5.22
N HIS A 5 12.50 -4.27 -4.05
CA HIS A 5 12.92 -5.55 -3.50
C HIS A 5 12.36 -6.74 -4.31
N SER A 6 11.06 -6.77 -4.54
CA SER A 6 10.33 -7.85 -5.25
C SER A 6 9.12 -7.29 -5.98
N LEU A 7 8.36 -8.15 -6.67
CA LEU A 7 7.01 -7.89 -7.18
C LEU A 7 6.01 -8.92 -6.62
N SER A 8 6.25 -9.41 -5.41
CA SER A 8 5.58 -10.59 -4.82
C SER A 8 4.23 -10.30 -4.14
N GLY A 9 3.60 -9.13 -4.39
CA GLY A 9 2.20 -8.92 -4.01
C GLY A 9 1.91 -7.84 -2.96
N GLY A 10 2.80 -6.88 -2.77
CA GLY A 10 2.57 -5.73 -1.90
C GLY A 10 2.01 -4.50 -2.63
N GLY A 11 1.60 -3.48 -1.87
CA GLY A 11 1.08 -2.23 -2.43
C GLY A 11 2.13 -1.42 -3.18
N ALA A 12 3.37 -1.37 -2.69
CA ALA A 12 4.48 -0.68 -3.34
C ALA A 12 4.88 -1.35 -4.66
N GLU A 13 4.85 -2.69 -4.70
CA GLU A 13 5.14 -3.49 -5.88
C GLU A 13 4.10 -3.24 -6.98
N ARG A 14 2.83 -3.14 -6.61
CA ARG A 14 1.76 -2.77 -7.54
C ARG A 14 1.98 -1.37 -8.11
N VAL A 15 2.31 -0.41 -7.26
CA VAL A 15 2.63 0.97 -7.69
C VAL A 15 3.84 0.98 -8.63
N ALA A 16 4.86 0.16 -8.39
CA ALA A 16 6.01 0.04 -9.30
C ALA A 16 5.59 -0.45 -10.69
N ALA A 17 4.72 -1.46 -10.75
CA ALA A 17 4.19 -1.96 -12.02
C ALA A 17 3.37 -0.89 -12.75
N ASP A 18 2.46 -0.19 -12.04
CA ASP A 18 1.60 0.87 -12.60
C ASP A 18 2.42 2.05 -13.12
N LEU A 19 3.38 2.56 -12.35
CA LEU A 19 4.28 3.64 -12.77
C LEU A 19 5.11 3.21 -14.00
N SER A 20 5.61 1.98 -14.02
CA SER A 20 6.41 1.48 -15.13
C SER A 20 5.60 1.41 -16.42
N ALA A 21 4.35 0.93 -16.36
CA ALA A 21 3.44 0.86 -17.50
C ALA A 21 3.08 2.26 -18.01
N TYR A 22 2.72 3.19 -17.11
CA TYR A 22 2.38 4.56 -17.46
C TYR A 22 3.53 5.27 -18.21
N TRP A 23 4.75 5.16 -17.71
CA TRP A 23 5.90 5.82 -18.35
C TRP A 23 6.27 5.19 -19.69
N VAL A 24 6.14 3.87 -19.85
CA VAL A 24 6.33 3.22 -21.15
C VAL A 24 5.31 3.74 -22.18
N GLN A 25 4.03 3.84 -21.79
CA GLN A 25 2.97 4.38 -22.64
C GLN A 25 3.21 5.84 -23.06
N ARG A 26 4.01 6.60 -22.27
CA ARG A 26 4.44 7.97 -22.57
C ARG A 26 5.77 8.05 -23.31
N GLY A 27 6.30 6.91 -23.78
CA GLY A 27 7.52 6.85 -24.62
C GLY A 27 8.84 6.82 -23.83
N TYR A 28 8.79 6.70 -22.49
CA TYR A 28 10.00 6.54 -21.70
C TYR A 28 10.56 5.13 -21.82
N LYS A 29 11.89 5.01 -21.85
CA LYS A 29 12.58 3.72 -21.71
C LYS A 29 12.61 3.34 -20.24
N VAL A 30 11.80 2.36 -19.86
CA VAL A 30 11.67 1.94 -18.46
C VAL A 30 12.38 0.60 -18.24
N THR A 31 13.23 0.58 -17.21
CA THR A 31 13.86 -0.63 -16.69
C THR A 31 13.38 -0.86 -15.26
N LEU A 32 12.84 -2.02 -14.95
CA LEU A 32 12.46 -2.42 -13.60
C LEU A 32 13.41 -3.51 -13.08
N VAL A 33 13.98 -3.26 -11.91
CA VAL A 33 15.01 -4.10 -11.28
C VAL A 33 14.51 -4.58 -9.93
N THR A 34 14.48 -5.89 -9.70
CA THR A 34 14.23 -6.46 -8.38
C THR A 34 15.48 -7.14 -7.81
N GLN A 35 15.53 -7.26 -6.48
CA GLN A 35 16.51 -8.08 -5.77
C GLN A 35 16.09 -9.56 -5.78
N ALA A 36 14.79 -9.83 -5.67
CA ALA A 36 14.18 -11.15 -5.77
C ALA A 36 14.12 -11.63 -7.22
N ASP A 37 13.95 -12.93 -7.39
CA ASP A 37 13.82 -13.58 -8.68
C ASP A 37 12.45 -13.28 -9.32
N ALA A 38 12.38 -13.38 -10.66
CA ALA A 38 11.18 -13.06 -11.40
C ALA A 38 10.05 -14.12 -11.22
N GLU A 39 10.39 -15.31 -10.78
CA GLU A 39 9.42 -16.39 -10.51
C GLU A 39 8.42 -16.04 -9.40
N THR A 40 8.79 -15.09 -8.55
CA THR A 40 7.93 -14.57 -7.48
C THR A 40 7.06 -13.39 -7.90
N ASP A 41 7.14 -12.95 -9.16
CA ASP A 41 6.38 -11.80 -9.64
C ASP A 41 4.89 -12.13 -9.73
N VAL A 42 4.09 -11.33 -9.05
CA VAL A 42 2.62 -11.45 -9.00
C VAL A 42 1.97 -10.43 -9.93
N TYR A 43 2.59 -9.26 -10.09
CA TYR A 43 2.06 -8.20 -10.92
C TYR A 43 2.65 -8.30 -12.34
N PRO A 44 1.79 -8.43 -13.39
CA PRO A 44 2.26 -8.40 -14.76
C PRO A 44 2.85 -7.05 -15.10
N LEU A 45 3.94 -7.06 -15.85
CA LEU A 45 4.56 -5.86 -16.37
C LEU A 45 4.15 -5.60 -17.81
N HIS A 46 4.01 -4.33 -18.18
CA HIS A 46 3.81 -3.93 -19.57
C HIS A 46 4.97 -4.44 -20.45
N ALA A 47 4.68 -4.97 -21.65
CA ALA A 47 5.66 -5.58 -22.54
C ALA A 47 6.86 -4.68 -22.90
N GLY A 48 6.69 -3.35 -22.86
CA GLY A 48 7.76 -2.38 -23.07
C GLY A 48 8.70 -2.15 -21.88
N VAL A 49 8.43 -2.76 -20.72
CA VAL A 49 9.29 -2.64 -19.53
C VAL A 49 10.42 -3.67 -19.60
N LYS A 50 11.66 -3.18 -19.54
CA LYS A 50 12.82 -4.07 -19.47
C LYS A 50 12.99 -4.60 -18.04
N ARG A 51 12.80 -5.91 -17.84
CA ARG A 51 12.83 -6.57 -16.54
C ARG A 51 14.22 -7.14 -16.21
N TYR A 52 14.76 -6.85 -15.02
CA TYR A 52 15.96 -7.47 -14.47
C TYR A 52 15.71 -7.99 -13.05
N ALA A 53 15.97 -9.27 -12.83
CA ALA A 53 16.05 -9.88 -11.50
C ALA A 53 17.53 -10.01 -11.15
N LEU A 54 17.94 -9.52 -9.98
CA LEU A 54 19.33 -9.63 -9.55
C LEU A 54 19.65 -10.96 -8.85
N GLY A 55 18.64 -11.74 -8.45
CA GLY A 55 18.81 -13.02 -7.75
C GLY A 55 19.59 -12.88 -6.44
N THR A 56 19.44 -11.77 -5.74
CA THR A 56 20.24 -11.43 -4.56
C THR A 56 19.42 -11.33 -3.27
N ALA A 57 18.17 -11.79 -3.29
CA ALA A 57 17.24 -11.69 -2.16
C ALA A 57 17.50 -12.73 -1.04
N ALA A 58 18.45 -13.67 -1.22
CA ALA A 58 18.71 -14.71 -0.25
C ALA A 58 18.96 -14.14 1.17
N PHE A 59 18.29 -14.74 2.15
CA PHE A 59 18.49 -14.41 3.57
C PHE A 59 19.92 -14.75 4.00
N SER A 60 20.61 -13.79 4.60
CA SER A 60 21.90 -14.01 5.20
C SER A 60 21.75 -14.29 6.70
N SER A 61 22.20 -15.44 7.16
CA SER A 61 22.09 -15.90 8.55
C SER A 61 23.03 -15.23 9.56
N GLY A 62 23.76 -14.15 9.15
CA GLY A 62 24.70 -13.47 10.05
C GLY A 62 25.03 -12.04 9.60
N LYS A 63 25.51 -11.21 10.54
CA LYS A 63 25.84 -9.79 10.30
C LYS A 63 26.87 -9.58 9.17
N ILE A 64 27.93 -10.41 9.12
CA ILE A 64 28.99 -10.32 8.10
C ILE A 64 28.47 -10.77 6.73
N SER A 65 27.69 -11.87 6.68
CA SER A 65 27.05 -12.35 5.45
C SER A 65 26.07 -11.33 4.89
N GLY A 66 25.36 -10.59 5.77
CA GLY A 66 24.45 -9.50 5.38
C GLY A 66 25.17 -8.32 4.73
N ILE A 67 26.33 -7.93 5.26
CA ILE A 67 27.15 -6.85 4.66
C ILE A 67 27.67 -7.28 3.28
N LEU A 68 28.19 -8.50 3.16
CA LEU A 68 28.69 -9.04 1.88
C LEU A 68 27.56 -9.15 0.84
N ALA A 69 26.38 -9.59 1.26
CA ALA A 69 25.19 -9.65 0.39
C ALA A 69 24.81 -8.25 -0.11
N ASN A 70 24.77 -7.24 0.76
CA ASN A 70 24.46 -5.87 0.37
C ASN A 70 25.55 -5.27 -0.54
N LEU A 71 26.83 -5.57 -0.33
CA LEU A 71 27.91 -5.19 -1.25
C LEU A 71 27.75 -5.83 -2.64
N ARG A 72 27.34 -7.10 -2.71
CA ARG A 72 27.02 -7.78 -3.98
C ARG A 72 25.84 -7.10 -4.68
N ARG A 73 24.76 -6.77 -3.95
CA ARG A 73 23.60 -6.03 -4.44
C ARG A 73 24.00 -4.68 -5.03
N VAL A 74 24.76 -3.89 -4.29
CA VAL A 74 25.27 -2.59 -4.74
C VAL A 74 26.12 -2.73 -5.99
N ARG A 75 27.07 -3.69 -6.04
CA ARG A 75 27.92 -3.91 -7.21
C ARG A 75 27.11 -4.34 -8.43
N ALA A 76 26.16 -5.26 -8.27
CA ALA A 76 25.27 -5.71 -9.35
C ALA A 76 24.43 -4.55 -9.91
N LEU A 77 23.78 -3.79 -9.02
CA LEU A 77 22.99 -2.62 -9.39
C LEU A 77 23.86 -1.54 -10.06
N ARG A 78 25.06 -1.26 -9.54
CA ARG A 78 25.97 -0.30 -10.15
C ARG A 78 26.42 -0.70 -11.56
N ARG A 79 26.70 -2.00 -11.80
CA ARG A 79 27.03 -2.50 -13.16
C ARG A 79 25.83 -2.29 -14.10
N LEU A 80 24.62 -2.53 -13.63
CA LEU A 80 23.40 -2.35 -14.40
C LEU A 80 23.15 -0.87 -14.72
N ILE A 81 23.30 0.04 -13.75
CA ILE A 81 23.18 1.49 -13.95
C ILE A 81 24.20 1.97 -15.00
N LYS A 82 25.44 1.51 -14.92
CA LYS A 82 26.49 1.85 -15.90
C LYS A 82 26.17 1.36 -17.32
N ARG A 83 25.54 0.17 -17.44
CA ARG A 83 25.16 -0.43 -18.73
C ARG A 83 23.97 0.26 -19.35
N GLU A 84 22.90 0.45 -18.56
CA GLU A 84 21.63 1.00 -19.04
C GLU A 84 21.64 2.54 -19.12
N ARG A 85 22.55 3.21 -18.40
CA ARG A 85 22.72 4.68 -18.35
C ARG A 85 21.40 5.44 -18.16
N PRO A 86 20.58 5.09 -17.13
CA PRO A 86 19.34 5.80 -16.88
C PRO A 86 19.62 7.24 -16.46
N SER A 87 18.80 8.20 -16.90
CA SER A 87 18.82 9.58 -16.39
C SER A 87 18.32 9.64 -14.95
N ILE A 88 17.33 8.80 -14.61
CA ILE A 88 16.71 8.73 -13.28
C ILE A 88 16.73 7.29 -12.77
N VAL A 89 17.11 7.12 -11.50
CA VAL A 89 16.97 5.88 -10.75
C VAL A 89 16.00 6.13 -9.60
N LEU A 90 14.86 5.44 -9.63
CA LEU A 90 13.81 5.51 -8.60
C LEU A 90 13.97 4.30 -7.68
N GLY A 91 14.36 4.53 -6.44
CA GLY A 91 14.38 3.51 -5.39
C GLY A 91 13.04 3.46 -4.69
N MET A 92 12.40 2.29 -4.66
CA MET A 92 11.10 2.12 -4.01
C MET A 92 11.25 1.40 -2.67
N MET A 93 10.75 2.02 -1.61
CA MET A 93 10.94 1.66 -0.20
C MET A 93 12.37 1.92 0.30
N THR A 94 12.54 1.99 1.60
CA THR A 94 13.78 2.45 2.27
C THR A 94 15.04 1.71 1.82
N THR A 95 15.05 0.39 1.88
CA THR A 95 16.25 -0.41 1.60
C THR A 95 16.67 -0.32 0.13
N ALA A 96 15.73 -0.41 -0.80
CA ALA A 96 16.01 -0.29 -2.23
C ALA A 96 16.47 1.13 -2.59
N SER A 97 15.90 2.16 -1.95
CA SER A 97 16.31 3.55 -2.10
C SER A 97 17.77 3.77 -1.65
N ILE A 98 18.15 3.27 -0.48
CA ILE A 98 19.51 3.36 0.04
C ILE A 98 20.50 2.65 -0.90
N LEU A 99 20.17 1.42 -1.34
CA LEU A 99 21.01 0.68 -2.27
C LEU A 99 21.18 1.39 -3.61
N ALA A 100 20.10 2.01 -4.13
CA ALA A 100 20.12 2.80 -5.35
C ALA A 100 21.04 4.03 -5.21
N ILE A 101 20.93 4.77 -4.11
CA ILE A 101 21.78 5.95 -3.83
C ILE A 101 23.26 5.54 -3.77
N VAL A 102 23.57 4.47 -3.03
CA VAL A 102 24.95 3.97 -2.91
C VAL A 102 25.49 3.49 -4.27
N ALA A 103 24.70 2.73 -5.02
CA ALA A 103 25.10 2.18 -6.32
C ALA A 103 25.33 3.26 -7.38
N ALA A 104 24.55 4.33 -7.34
CA ALA A 104 24.58 5.43 -8.31
C ALA A 104 25.66 6.48 -7.99
N ARG A 105 26.28 6.44 -6.81
CA ARG A 105 27.24 7.47 -6.39
C ARG A 105 28.38 7.65 -7.40
N GLY A 106 28.57 8.91 -7.84
CA GLY A 106 29.56 9.28 -8.85
C GLY A 106 29.20 8.85 -10.29
N LEU A 107 27.93 8.47 -10.54
CA LEU A 107 27.42 8.24 -11.89
C LEU A 107 26.53 9.42 -12.31
N GLN A 108 26.41 9.62 -13.63
CA GLN A 108 25.59 10.70 -14.21
C GLN A 108 24.10 10.27 -14.27
N CYS A 109 23.49 10.12 -13.11
CA CYS A 109 22.05 9.88 -13.00
C CYS A 109 21.52 10.50 -11.69
N ARG A 110 20.28 10.94 -11.71
CA ARG A 110 19.59 11.43 -10.51
C ARG A 110 18.93 10.25 -9.79
N VAL A 111 19.08 10.20 -8.47
CA VAL A 111 18.41 9.18 -7.66
C VAL A 111 17.26 9.83 -6.89
N ILE A 112 16.08 9.25 -7.01
CA ILE A 112 14.89 9.62 -6.24
C ILE A 112 14.59 8.45 -5.32
N ALA A 113 14.51 8.71 -4.01
CA ALA A 113 14.09 7.75 -3.01
C ALA A 113 12.58 7.85 -2.79
N THR A 114 11.89 6.73 -2.47
CA THR A 114 10.48 6.77 -2.09
C THR A 114 10.20 5.99 -0.81
N GLU A 115 9.33 6.55 0.03
CA GLU A 115 8.84 5.89 1.25
C GLU A 115 7.36 5.55 1.08
N HIS A 116 7.06 4.25 1.14
CA HIS A 116 5.71 3.70 1.00
C HIS A 116 5.08 3.27 2.32
N THR A 117 5.85 3.30 3.41
CA THR A 117 5.40 3.01 4.77
C THR A 117 5.91 4.12 5.69
N HIS A 118 5.14 4.47 6.69
CA HIS A 118 5.57 5.47 7.68
C HIS A 118 6.84 5.00 8.40
N PRO A 119 7.92 5.80 8.41
CA PRO A 119 9.23 5.34 8.87
C PRO A 119 9.28 4.79 10.32
N PRO A 120 8.59 5.36 11.32
CA PRO A 120 8.53 4.79 12.68
C PRO A 120 7.98 3.37 12.74
N SER A 121 7.09 3.01 11.83
CA SER A 121 6.44 1.71 11.79
C SER A 121 7.22 0.65 11.01
N GLN A 122 8.42 0.98 10.54
CA GLN A 122 9.28 0.07 9.82
C GLN A 122 10.20 -0.68 10.79
N ASP A 123 10.17 -2.01 10.75
CA ASP A 123 11.12 -2.83 11.48
C ASP A 123 12.49 -2.85 10.75
N LEU A 124 13.24 -1.78 10.92
CA LEU A 124 14.58 -1.63 10.35
C LEU A 124 15.65 -1.69 11.43
N SER A 125 16.74 -2.44 11.16
CA SER A 125 17.88 -2.44 12.05
C SER A 125 18.55 -1.07 12.14
N GLU A 126 19.22 -0.79 13.27
CA GLU A 126 19.99 0.43 13.49
C GLU A 126 20.95 0.79 12.35
N MET A 127 21.54 -0.22 11.71
CA MET A 127 22.38 -0.01 10.52
C MET A 127 21.61 0.66 9.38
N TRP A 128 20.39 0.19 9.07
CA TRP A 128 19.57 0.76 8.02
C TRP A 128 19.07 2.16 8.38
N LEU A 129 18.75 2.42 9.66
CA LEU A 129 18.37 3.75 10.14
C LEU A 129 19.52 4.76 9.98
N ARG A 130 20.75 4.37 10.33
CA ARG A 130 21.97 5.20 10.13
C ARG A 130 22.24 5.42 8.63
N LEU A 131 22.11 4.37 7.81
CA LEU A 131 22.30 4.47 6.37
C LEU A 131 21.23 5.38 5.73
N ARG A 132 19.97 5.35 6.18
CA ARG A 132 18.93 6.27 5.73
C ARG A 132 19.28 7.73 6.02
N ARG A 133 19.71 8.04 7.25
CA ARG A 133 20.14 9.39 7.64
C ARG A 133 21.30 9.91 6.77
N TRP A 134 22.19 9.03 6.39
CA TRP A 134 23.33 9.39 5.53
C TRP A 134 22.96 9.46 4.05
N ALA A 135 22.13 8.56 3.55
CA ALA A 135 21.84 8.42 2.12
C ALA A 135 20.82 9.44 1.60
N TYR A 136 19.71 9.67 2.32
CA TYR A 136 18.61 10.51 1.82
C TYR A 136 19.01 11.95 1.48
N PRO A 137 19.89 12.63 2.25
CA PRO A 137 20.38 13.95 1.84
C PRO A 137 21.15 13.97 0.51
N GLN A 138 21.63 12.80 0.04
CA GLN A 138 22.34 12.65 -1.23
C GLN A 138 21.41 12.35 -2.41
N ALA A 139 20.14 12.03 -2.15
CA ALA A 139 19.15 11.86 -3.20
C ALA A 139 18.76 13.21 -3.83
N ALA A 140 18.40 13.20 -5.10
CA ALA A 140 17.85 14.38 -5.76
C ALA A 140 16.52 14.81 -5.11
N ALA A 141 15.71 13.83 -4.72
CA ALA A 141 14.51 14.01 -3.91
C ALA A 141 14.17 12.75 -3.10
N VAL A 142 13.39 12.95 -2.03
CA VAL A 142 12.75 11.88 -1.27
C VAL A 142 11.23 12.08 -1.40
N VAL A 143 10.56 11.13 -2.01
CA VAL A 143 9.10 11.15 -2.16
C VAL A 143 8.46 10.42 -1.01
N ALA A 144 7.58 11.09 -0.28
CA ALA A 144 6.70 10.51 0.71
C ALA A 144 5.27 10.44 0.17
N LEU A 145 4.50 9.43 0.54
CA LEU A 145 3.11 9.28 0.08
C LEU A 145 2.14 10.21 0.83
N THR A 146 2.53 10.68 2.02
CA THR A 146 1.69 11.47 2.92
C THR A 146 2.44 12.66 3.50
N SER A 147 1.70 13.69 3.91
CA SER A 147 2.26 14.87 4.57
C SER A 147 2.89 14.52 5.91
N GLY A 148 2.28 13.58 6.67
CA GLY A 148 2.82 13.11 7.95
C GLY A 148 4.18 12.41 7.77
N THR A 149 4.32 11.50 6.78
CA THR A 149 5.60 10.88 6.47
C THR A 149 6.64 11.91 6.01
N ALA A 150 6.23 12.89 5.20
CA ALA A 150 7.13 13.96 4.76
C ALA A 150 7.63 14.81 5.92
N ALA A 151 6.76 15.18 6.84
CA ALA A 151 7.11 15.93 8.05
C ALA A 151 8.12 15.15 8.91
N TRP A 152 7.85 13.87 9.15
CA TRP A 152 8.75 13.01 9.92
C TRP A 152 10.15 12.92 9.27
N ILE A 153 10.23 12.75 7.94
CA ILE A 153 11.54 12.67 7.24
C ILE A 153 12.28 14.00 7.36
N LYS A 154 11.62 15.14 7.21
CA LYS A 154 12.24 16.48 7.35
C LYS A 154 12.84 16.67 8.73
N GLU A 155 12.15 16.22 9.78
CA GLU A 155 12.59 16.34 11.16
C GLU A 155 13.74 15.39 11.50
N HIS A 156 13.65 14.10 11.10
CA HIS A 156 14.57 13.05 11.55
C HIS A 156 15.71 12.76 10.57
N VAL A 157 15.62 13.28 9.33
CA VAL A 157 16.66 13.13 8.29
C VAL A 157 16.96 14.50 7.66
N PRO A 158 17.55 15.42 8.43
CA PRO A 158 17.81 16.79 7.97
C PRO A 158 18.68 16.81 6.71
N GLY A 159 18.44 17.78 5.84
CA GLY A 159 19.11 17.92 4.55
C GLY A 159 18.45 17.13 3.41
N SER A 160 17.41 16.32 3.69
CA SER A 160 16.63 15.63 2.66
C SER A 160 15.69 16.62 1.92
N ARG A 161 15.64 16.52 0.59
CA ARG A 161 14.69 17.26 -0.25
C ARG A 161 13.39 16.47 -0.35
N VAL A 162 12.46 16.71 0.56
CA VAL A 162 11.23 15.90 0.66
C VAL A 162 10.09 16.55 -0.09
N THR A 163 9.40 15.76 -0.92
CA THR A 163 8.15 16.12 -1.60
C THR A 163 7.08 15.07 -1.33
N VAL A 164 5.81 15.48 -1.40
CA VAL A 164 4.67 14.56 -1.24
C VAL A 164 4.10 14.24 -2.62
N ILE A 165 4.10 12.96 -2.97
CA ILE A 165 3.43 12.44 -4.17
C ILE A 165 2.66 11.19 -3.72
N PRO A 166 1.33 11.25 -3.59
CA PRO A 166 0.51 10.11 -3.19
C PRO A 166 0.46 9.06 -4.30
N ASN A 167 -0.06 7.87 -3.97
CA ASN A 167 -0.43 6.90 -4.99
C ASN A 167 -1.64 7.39 -5.77
N ALA A 168 -1.69 7.08 -7.05
CA ALA A 168 -2.88 7.30 -7.86
C ALA A 168 -3.94 6.24 -7.53
N VAL A 169 -5.20 6.64 -7.52
CA VAL A 169 -6.30 5.69 -7.45
C VAL A 169 -6.42 4.95 -8.79
N ARG A 170 -6.55 3.64 -8.73
CA ARG A 170 -6.91 2.85 -9.92
C ARG A 170 -8.41 2.93 -10.11
N TRP A 171 -8.83 3.47 -11.24
CA TRP A 171 -10.22 3.53 -11.64
C TRP A 171 -10.36 3.70 -13.16
N PRO A 172 -11.17 2.86 -13.84
CA PRO A 172 -11.86 1.68 -13.31
C PRO A 172 -10.89 0.59 -12.85
N LEU A 173 -11.38 -0.32 -11.98
CA LEU A 173 -10.60 -1.46 -11.51
C LEU A 173 -10.64 -2.57 -12.57
N GLU A 174 -9.46 -3.01 -13.01
CA GLU A 174 -9.32 -4.12 -13.94
C GLU A 174 -9.30 -5.45 -13.19
N ASN A 175 -9.93 -6.46 -13.77
CA ASN A 175 -9.91 -7.82 -13.24
C ASN A 175 -8.60 -8.53 -13.59
N ALA A 176 -8.08 -9.31 -12.65
CA ALA A 176 -6.94 -10.20 -12.79
C ALA A 176 -7.22 -11.53 -12.08
N GLU A 177 -6.44 -12.55 -12.35
CA GLU A 177 -6.53 -13.81 -11.61
C GLU A 177 -6.01 -13.67 -10.17
N PRO A 178 -6.59 -14.40 -9.19
CA PRO A 178 -7.71 -15.32 -9.34
C PRO A 178 -9.07 -14.59 -9.36
N LEU A 179 -10.00 -15.09 -10.17
CA LEU A 179 -11.37 -14.58 -10.22
C LEU A 179 -12.25 -15.37 -9.24
N LEU A 180 -12.73 -14.72 -8.20
CA LEU A 180 -13.65 -15.29 -7.23
C LEU A 180 -14.92 -14.44 -7.18
N SER A 181 -16.05 -15.04 -7.53
CA SER A 181 -17.35 -14.35 -7.47
C SER A 181 -17.77 -14.13 -6.02
N PRO A 182 -18.18 -12.92 -5.65
CA PRO A 182 -18.84 -12.69 -4.37
C PRO A 182 -20.11 -13.58 -4.25
N PRO A 183 -20.35 -14.23 -3.11
CA PRO A 183 -21.58 -15.02 -2.92
C PRO A 183 -22.82 -14.13 -3.03
N ALA A 184 -23.96 -14.74 -3.41
CA ALA A 184 -25.26 -14.04 -3.47
C ALA A 184 -25.61 -13.45 -2.10
N ARG A 185 -26.21 -12.25 -2.10
CA ARG A 185 -26.46 -11.50 -0.85
C ARG A 185 -27.72 -11.94 -0.11
N GLU A 186 -28.71 -12.50 -0.80
CA GLU A 186 -29.98 -12.98 -0.23
C GLU A 186 -30.67 -11.96 0.72
N GLY A 187 -30.58 -10.67 0.38
CA GLY A 187 -31.11 -9.58 1.22
C GLY A 187 -30.21 -9.15 2.39
N ARG A 188 -29.00 -9.69 2.49
CA ARG A 188 -28.02 -9.33 3.54
C ARG A 188 -27.13 -8.18 3.09
N TYR A 189 -26.61 -7.44 4.06
CA TYR A 189 -25.62 -6.38 3.87
C TYR A 189 -24.19 -6.93 4.06
N ARG A 190 -23.22 -6.29 3.40
CA ARG A 190 -21.82 -6.71 3.45
C ARG A 190 -20.92 -5.58 3.93
N LEU A 191 -20.25 -5.82 5.07
CA LEU A 191 -19.09 -5.08 5.52
C LEU A 191 -17.84 -5.70 4.88
N LEU A 192 -17.04 -4.91 4.16
CA LEU A 192 -15.88 -5.38 3.44
C LEU A 192 -14.59 -4.78 3.98
N ALA A 193 -13.59 -5.63 4.18
CA ALA A 193 -12.21 -5.25 4.43
C ALA A 193 -11.30 -5.93 3.41
N ALA A 194 -10.17 -5.31 3.07
CA ALA A 194 -9.21 -5.89 2.12
C ALA A 194 -7.76 -5.55 2.49
N GLY A 195 -6.89 -6.55 2.45
CA GLY A 195 -5.46 -6.37 2.72
C GLY A 195 -4.74 -7.68 3.00
N ARG A 196 -3.41 -7.61 3.15
CA ARG A 196 -2.63 -8.76 3.58
C ARG A 196 -3.05 -9.16 5.00
N LEU A 197 -3.25 -10.44 5.26
CA LEU A 197 -3.54 -10.95 6.61
C LEU A 197 -2.26 -10.89 7.48
N HIS A 198 -1.99 -9.69 7.99
CA HIS A 198 -0.78 -9.35 8.74
C HIS A 198 -1.16 -8.48 9.94
N PRO A 199 -0.44 -8.51 11.08
CA PRO A 199 -0.80 -7.77 12.29
C PRO A 199 -1.03 -6.27 12.06
N HIS A 200 -0.29 -5.64 11.15
CA HIS A 200 -0.46 -4.21 10.82
C HIS A 200 -1.86 -3.87 10.28
N LYS A 201 -2.61 -4.85 9.73
CA LYS A 201 -3.94 -4.62 9.18
C LYS A 201 -5.06 -4.66 10.21
N GLY A 202 -4.76 -5.12 11.44
CA GLY A 202 -5.68 -5.04 12.56
C GLY A 202 -6.99 -5.82 12.36
N PHE A 203 -6.98 -6.90 11.56
CA PHE A 203 -8.19 -7.71 11.34
C PHE A 203 -8.64 -8.44 12.60
N ASP A 204 -7.75 -8.68 13.54
CA ASP A 204 -8.06 -9.15 14.89
C ASP A 204 -8.94 -8.17 15.66
N LEU A 205 -8.66 -6.86 15.57
CA LEU A 205 -9.50 -5.80 16.15
C LEU A 205 -10.85 -5.69 15.43
N LEU A 206 -10.84 -5.83 14.10
CA LEU A 206 -12.06 -5.82 13.31
C LEU A 206 -13.02 -6.97 13.68
N ILE A 207 -12.48 -8.18 13.86
CA ILE A 207 -13.29 -9.35 14.27
C ILE A 207 -13.89 -9.13 15.66
N LYS A 208 -13.12 -8.57 16.61
CA LYS A 208 -13.64 -8.18 17.94
C LYS A 208 -14.74 -7.13 17.86
N ALA A 209 -14.51 -6.07 17.09
CA ALA A 209 -15.49 -5.01 16.91
C ALA A 209 -16.78 -5.56 16.27
N PHE A 210 -16.66 -6.41 15.25
CA PHE A 210 -17.82 -7.05 14.62
C PHE A 210 -18.54 -8.01 15.57
N GLN A 211 -17.82 -8.79 16.37
CA GLN A 211 -18.38 -9.68 17.40
C GLN A 211 -19.28 -8.92 18.37
N ALA A 212 -18.84 -7.75 18.83
CA ALA A 212 -19.60 -6.94 19.79
C ALA A 212 -20.97 -6.50 19.25
N ILE A 213 -21.10 -6.27 17.92
CA ILE A 213 -22.31 -5.74 17.30
C ILE A 213 -23.08 -6.78 16.46
N ALA A 214 -22.52 -7.97 16.21
CA ALA A 214 -23.10 -8.96 15.29
C ALA A 214 -24.52 -9.39 15.65
N ARG A 215 -24.86 -9.45 16.94
CA ARG A 215 -26.21 -9.80 17.42
C ARG A 215 -27.21 -8.68 17.16
N GLN A 216 -26.79 -7.43 17.21
CA GLN A 216 -27.62 -6.24 16.94
C GLN A 216 -27.89 -6.09 15.44
N PHE A 217 -26.99 -6.56 14.59
CA PHE A 217 -27.08 -6.45 13.13
C PHE A 217 -27.10 -7.83 12.45
N PRO A 218 -28.17 -8.64 12.64
CA PRO A 218 -28.22 -10.02 12.16
C PRO A 218 -28.18 -10.14 10.63
N SER A 219 -28.51 -9.10 9.88
CA SER A 219 -28.49 -9.07 8.41
C SER A 219 -27.13 -8.65 7.81
N TRP A 220 -26.11 -8.37 8.62
CA TRP A 220 -24.80 -7.97 8.15
C TRP A 220 -23.78 -9.10 8.21
N ASP A 221 -22.96 -9.25 7.19
CA ASP A 221 -21.83 -10.16 7.13
C ASP A 221 -20.53 -9.39 6.93
N LEU A 222 -19.45 -9.92 7.51
CA LEU A 222 -18.10 -9.40 7.33
C LEU A 222 -17.35 -10.26 6.32
N VAL A 223 -16.74 -9.61 5.34
CA VAL A 223 -15.83 -10.25 4.38
C VAL A 223 -14.45 -9.59 4.49
N ILE A 224 -13.41 -10.41 4.64
CA ILE A 224 -12.02 -9.98 4.68
C ILE A 224 -11.28 -10.60 3.49
N LEU A 225 -10.95 -9.78 2.49
CA LEU A 225 -10.23 -10.20 1.30
C LEU A 225 -8.72 -10.14 1.52
N GLY A 226 -8.03 -11.21 1.18
CA GLY A 226 -6.57 -11.28 1.21
C GLY A 226 -6.01 -12.56 1.77
N GLU A 227 -4.68 -12.65 1.77
CA GLU A 227 -3.89 -13.75 2.28
C GLU A 227 -2.76 -13.24 3.16
N GLY A 228 -2.24 -14.10 4.03
CA GLY A 228 -1.08 -13.80 4.87
C GLY A 228 -0.95 -14.70 6.08
N ASP A 229 0.13 -14.48 6.82
CA ASP A 229 0.58 -15.34 7.92
C ASP A 229 -0.40 -15.41 9.11
N CYS A 230 -1.30 -14.44 9.23
CA CYS A 230 -2.31 -14.42 10.31
C CYS A 230 -3.58 -15.21 9.98
N ARG A 231 -3.71 -15.87 8.81
CA ARG A 231 -4.96 -16.54 8.41
C ARG A 231 -5.48 -17.52 9.46
N GLU A 232 -4.66 -18.45 9.92
CA GLU A 232 -5.05 -19.46 10.88
C GLU A 232 -5.50 -18.85 12.23
N ALA A 233 -4.75 -17.87 12.72
CA ALA A 233 -5.08 -17.17 13.97
C ALA A 233 -6.39 -16.39 13.87
N LEU A 234 -6.63 -15.71 12.73
CA LEU A 234 -7.88 -14.98 12.49
C LEU A 234 -9.07 -15.95 12.35
N GLN A 235 -8.89 -17.10 11.68
CA GLN A 235 -9.93 -18.11 11.57
C GLN A 235 -10.29 -18.67 12.96
N SER A 236 -9.30 -19.03 13.78
CA SER A 236 -9.54 -19.47 15.17
C SER A 236 -10.32 -18.44 15.97
N GLN A 237 -9.98 -17.15 15.82
CA GLN A 237 -10.71 -16.07 16.48
C GLN A 237 -12.17 -15.97 16.01
N VAL A 238 -12.44 -16.14 14.71
CA VAL A 238 -13.80 -16.17 14.16
C VAL A 238 -14.61 -17.34 14.74
N ASP A 239 -14.02 -18.54 14.81
CA ASP A 239 -14.66 -19.75 15.31
C ASP A 239 -14.94 -19.65 16.82
N GLU A 240 -13.99 -19.16 17.61
CA GLU A 240 -14.15 -18.90 19.06
C GLU A 240 -15.22 -17.84 19.35
N ALA A 241 -15.35 -16.85 18.46
CA ALA A 241 -16.39 -15.83 18.55
C ALA A 241 -17.79 -16.31 18.14
N GLY A 242 -17.90 -17.54 17.60
CA GLY A 242 -19.17 -18.09 17.07
C GLY A 242 -19.66 -17.35 15.81
N LEU A 243 -18.74 -16.84 14.99
CA LEU A 243 -19.03 -16.03 13.81
C LEU A 243 -18.76 -16.73 12.47
N THR A 244 -18.55 -18.05 12.47
CA THR A 244 -18.16 -18.85 11.29
C THR A 244 -19.12 -18.65 10.11
N GLU A 245 -20.43 -18.51 10.38
CA GLU A 245 -21.45 -18.28 9.34
C GLU A 245 -21.61 -16.78 8.92
N ARG A 246 -20.91 -15.90 9.60
CA ARG A 246 -21.07 -14.43 9.45
C ARG A 246 -19.80 -13.72 9.00
N VAL A 247 -18.67 -14.36 9.14
CA VAL A 247 -17.35 -13.82 8.75
C VAL A 247 -16.72 -14.77 7.75
N SER A 248 -16.37 -14.25 6.58
CA SER A 248 -15.69 -15.04 5.55
C SER A 248 -14.37 -14.42 5.13
N MET A 249 -13.39 -15.29 4.90
CA MET A 249 -12.07 -14.94 4.39
C MET A 249 -11.79 -15.74 3.10
N PRO A 250 -12.35 -15.33 1.94
CA PRO A 250 -12.27 -16.12 0.71
C PRO A 250 -10.86 -16.19 0.11
N GLY A 251 -9.93 -15.42 0.64
CA GLY A 251 -8.57 -15.40 0.13
C GLY A 251 -8.27 -14.18 -0.75
N ARG A 252 -7.21 -14.29 -1.56
CA ARG A 252 -6.84 -13.27 -2.51
C ARG A 252 -7.78 -13.32 -3.70
N VAL A 253 -8.24 -12.15 -4.13
CA VAL A 253 -9.10 -11.98 -5.32
C VAL A 253 -8.45 -10.99 -6.29
N GLY A 254 -8.58 -11.26 -7.59
CA GLY A 254 -8.11 -10.35 -8.64
C GLY A 254 -9.22 -9.49 -9.23
N ASN A 255 -10.50 -9.85 -9.01
CA ASN A 255 -11.68 -9.08 -9.38
C ASN A 255 -12.26 -8.30 -8.20
N VAL A 256 -11.41 -7.58 -7.48
CA VAL A 256 -11.79 -6.85 -6.26
C VAL A 256 -12.92 -5.83 -6.53
N GLY A 257 -13.02 -5.30 -7.76
CA GLY A 257 -14.08 -4.38 -8.16
C GLY A 257 -15.49 -4.97 -8.00
N ASP A 258 -15.67 -6.27 -8.28
CA ASP A 258 -16.94 -6.98 -8.11
C ASP A 258 -17.35 -7.07 -6.62
N TRP A 259 -16.35 -7.23 -5.75
CA TRP A 259 -16.56 -7.27 -4.29
C TRP A 259 -16.92 -5.90 -3.74
N TYR A 260 -16.24 -4.83 -4.18
CA TYR A 260 -16.65 -3.46 -3.80
C TYR A 260 -18.04 -3.14 -4.28
N ALA A 261 -18.38 -3.46 -5.54
CA ALA A 261 -19.72 -3.19 -6.11
C ALA A 261 -20.85 -3.93 -5.39
N GLN A 262 -20.55 -5.06 -4.75
CA GLN A 262 -21.52 -5.86 -4.01
C GLN A 262 -21.39 -5.69 -2.48
N SER A 263 -20.79 -4.63 -2.00
CA SER A 263 -20.66 -4.32 -0.58
C SER A 263 -21.41 -3.03 -0.22
N ASP A 264 -21.69 -2.83 1.06
CA ASP A 264 -22.49 -1.71 1.57
C ASP A 264 -21.66 -0.74 2.41
N LEU A 265 -20.55 -1.21 2.97
CA LEU A 265 -19.66 -0.44 3.83
C LEU A 265 -18.24 -1.00 3.71
N TYR A 266 -17.25 -0.13 3.72
CA TYR A 266 -15.84 -0.53 3.78
C TYR A 266 -15.25 -0.23 5.14
N VAL A 267 -14.38 -1.12 5.66
CA VAL A 267 -13.67 -0.88 6.91
C VAL A 267 -12.17 -1.03 6.74
N LEU A 268 -11.42 -0.09 7.29
CA LEU A 268 -9.96 -0.13 7.39
C LEU A 268 -9.54 -0.13 8.86
N SER A 269 -9.24 -1.30 9.37
CA SER A 269 -8.84 -1.52 10.78
C SER A 269 -7.33 -1.46 11.00
N SER A 270 -6.58 -0.92 10.06
CA SER A 270 -5.12 -0.96 10.09
C SER A 270 -4.54 -0.18 11.27
N ARG A 271 -3.55 -0.78 11.94
CA ARG A 271 -2.70 -0.13 12.93
C ARG A 271 -1.73 0.85 12.28
N VAL A 272 -1.27 0.48 11.09
CA VAL A 272 -0.25 1.23 10.34
C VAL A 272 -0.59 1.24 8.85
N GLU A 273 -0.53 2.42 8.26
CA GLU A 273 -0.62 2.63 6.81
C GLU A 273 0.44 3.63 6.33
N GLY A 274 0.88 3.46 5.08
CA GLY A 274 1.51 4.55 4.34
C GLY A 274 0.42 5.39 3.68
N LEU A 275 -0.06 4.92 2.53
CA LEU A 275 -1.28 5.40 1.88
C LEU A 275 -2.06 4.17 1.42
N SER A 276 -3.27 3.96 1.93
CA SER A 276 -4.04 2.74 1.67
C SER A 276 -4.65 2.74 0.28
N ASN A 277 -4.10 1.89 -0.61
CA ASN A 277 -4.66 1.71 -1.96
C ASN A 277 -6.05 1.09 -1.91
N THR A 278 -6.30 0.14 -1.00
CA THR A 278 -7.61 -0.52 -0.87
C THR A 278 -8.69 0.43 -0.37
N LEU A 279 -8.33 1.42 0.47
CA LEU A 279 -9.24 2.49 0.88
C LEU A 279 -9.58 3.40 -0.30
N LEU A 280 -8.59 3.81 -1.08
CA LEU A 280 -8.81 4.59 -2.31
C LEU A 280 -9.71 3.85 -3.30
N GLU A 281 -9.49 2.55 -3.51
CA GLU A 281 -10.27 1.71 -4.41
C GLU A 281 -11.71 1.53 -3.92
N ALA A 282 -11.91 1.28 -2.63
CA ALA A 282 -13.23 1.15 -2.03
C ALA A 282 -14.05 2.45 -2.17
N MET A 283 -13.44 3.59 -1.82
CA MET A 283 -14.06 4.90 -1.98
C MET A 283 -14.34 5.22 -3.45
N ALA A 284 -13.41 4.95 -4.34
CA ALA A 284 -13.62 5.09 -5.79
C ALA A 284 -14.74 4.20 -6.31
N SER A 285 -14.97 3.06 -5.70
CA SER A 285 -16.07 2.16 -6.04
C SER A 285 -17.42 2.60 -5.44
N GLY A 286 -17.44 3.70 -4.71
CA GLY A 286 -18.66 4.26 -4.11
C GLY A 286 -19.03 3.63 -2.77
N LEU A 287 -18.06 3.16 -1.99
CA LEU A 287 -18.25 2.71 -0.62
C LEU A 287 -17.89 3.81 0.37
N ALA A 288 -18.75 4.03 1.35
CA ALA A 288 -18.39 4.82 2.52
C ALA A 288 -17.42 4.03 3.38
N PRO A 289 -16.28 4.61 3.82
CA PRO A 289 -15.35 3.95 4.72
C PRO A 289 -15.59 4.30 6.18
N VAL A 290 -15.33 3.32 7.06
CA VAL A 290 -14.99 3.51 8.47
C VAL A 290 -13.53 3.10 8.62
N ALA A 291 -12.66 4.00 9.03
CA ALA A 291 -11.23 3.75 9.05
C ALA A 291 -10.60 4.18 10.38
N PHE A 292 -9.73 3.37 10.96
CA PHE A 292 -8.88 3.87 12.04
C PHE A 292 -8.05 5.06 11.56
N ASP A 293 -8.00 6.10 12.38
CA ASP A 293 -7.19 7.29 12.15
C ASP A 293 -5.75 7.04 12.63
N CYS A 294 -5.07 6.05 12.02
CA CYS A 294 -3.68 5.78 12.32
C CYS A 294 -2.78 6.96 11.88
N GLU A 295 -1.54 6.98 12.36
CA GLU A 295 -0.64 8.15 12.32
C GLU A 295 -0.52 8.79 10.93
N THR A 296 -0.53 7.97 9.88
CA THR A 296 -0.50 8.42 8.47
C THR A 296 -1.46 7.61 7.60
N GLY A 297 -1.85 8.17 6.47
CA GLY A 297 -2.62 7.50 5.42
C GLY A 297 -4.10 7.81 5.43
N PRO A 298 -4.93 7.24 6.31
CA PRO A 298 -6.39 7.40 6.25
C PRO A 298 -6.86 8.84 6.25
N ARG A 299 -6.30 9.70 7.12
CA ARG A 299 -6.65 11.13 7.19
C ARG A 299 -6.26 11.97 5.97
N GLU A 300 -5.39 11.45 5.11
CA GLU A 300 -5.04 12.08 3.83
C GLU A 300 -6.10 11.77 2.75
N ILE A 301 -6.83 10.67 2.93
CA ILE A 301 -7.80 10.15 1.99
C ILE A 301 -9.23 10.53 2.41
N VAL A 302 -9.61 10.17 3.65
CA VAL A 302 -10.96 10.37 4.19
C VAL A 302 -11.11 11.78 4.74
N ARG A 303 -12.14 12.49 4.31
CA ARG A 303 -12.62 13.73 4.91
C ARG A 303 -13.67 13.36 5.95
N ASN A 304 -13.27 13.31 7.20
CA ASN A 304 -14.13 12.85 8.30
C ASN A 304 -15.46 13.59 8.35
N GLY A 305 -16.58 12.85 8.42
CA GLY A 305 -17.95 13.40 8.44
C GLY A 305 -18.44 13.93 7.08
N ILE A 306 -17.66 13.78 5.99
CA ILE A 306 -18.03 14.21 4.63
C ILE A 306 -18.13 13.02 3.67
N ASP A 307 -17.10 12.18 3.61
CA ASP A 307 -17.03 11.04 2.70
C ASP A 307 -16.68 9.73 3.41
N GLY A 308 -16.66 9.73 4.74
CA GLY A 308 -16.41 8.57 5.58
C GLY A 308 -16.19 8.97 7.03
N VAL A 309 -15.80 7.99 7.84
CA VAL A 309 -15.57 8.15 9.29
C VAL A 309 -14.14 7.78 9.62
N LEU A 310 -13.44 8.65 10.34
CA LEU A 310 -12.17 8.36 10.99
C LEU A 310 -12.39 8.04 12.46
N VAL A 311 -11.94 6.87 12.89
CA VAL A 311 -12.09 6.36 14.26
C VAL A 311 -10.83 6.67 15.06
N SER A 312 -10.98 7.39 16.16
CA SER A 312 -9.89 7.78 17.07
C SER A 312 -10.29 7.50 18.53
N PRO A 313 -9.37 6.98 19.37
CA PRO A 313 -8.01 6.62 18.99
C PRO A 313 -7.93 5.39 18.06
N PRO A 314 -6.84 5.22 17.30
CA PRO A 314 -6.63 3.98 16.54
C PRO A 314 -6.44 2.81 17.52
N GLU A 315 -6.70 1.58 17.02
CA GLU A 315 -6.61 0.32 17.77
C GLU A 315 -7.68 0.13 18.88
N ASP A 316 -8.63 1.05 18.99
CA ASP A 316 -9.77 0.94 19.89
C ASP A 316 -10.91 0.18 19.18
N ASP A 317 -11.04 -1.11 19.49
CA ASP A 317 -12.06 -1.96 18.89
C ASP A 317 -13.47 -1.63 19.37
N GLU A 318 -13.66 -1.06 20.56
CA GLU A 318 -14.94 -0.56 21.05
C GLU A 318 -15.38 0.69 20.27
N ALA A 319 -14.46 1.64 20.07
CA ALA A 319 -14.74 2.80 19.24
C ALA A 319 -15.05 2.41 17.79
N LEU A 320 -14.31 1.43 17.24
CA LEU A 320 -14.59 0.88 15.91
C LEU A 320 -15.99 0.27 15.84
N ALA A 321 -16.36 -0.55 16.83
CA ALA A 321 -17.67 -1.16 16.94
C ALA A 321 -18.79 -0.12 16.99
N ALA A 322 -18.63 0.95 17.76
CA ALA A 322 -19.61 2.04 17.87
C ALA A 322 -19.82 2.74 16.53
N HIS A 323 -18.75 3.10 15.82
CA HIS A 323 -18.84 3.75 14.50
C HIS A 323 -19.41 2.82 13.42
N LEU A 324 -19.05 1.53 13.45
CA LEU A 324 -19.63 0.53 12.55
C LEU A 324 -21.14 0.39 12.83
N SER A 325 -21.55 0.31 14.10
CA SER A 325 -22.94 0.22 14.52
C SER A 325 -23.74 1.42 13.99
N ASP A 326 -23.22 2.63 14.14
CA ASP A 326 -23.86 3.85 13.65
C ASP A 326 -24.02 3.80 12.12
N MET A 327 -22.95 3.47 11.39
CA MET A 327 -23.00 3.38 9.93
C MET A 327 -23.85 2.23 9.41
N MET A 328 -24.01 1.13 10.15
CA MET A 328 -24.89 0.03 9.79
C MET A 328 -26.37 0.40 10.02
N ALA A 329 -26.67 1.15 11.08
CA ALA A 329 -28.02 1.59 11.41
C ALA A 329 -28.54 2.68 10.44
N HIS A 330 -27.67 3.58 9.99
CA HIS A 330 -28.07 4.78 9.24
C HIS A 330 -27.75 4.67 7.74
N GLN A 331 -28.65 4.00 6.99
CA GLN A 331 -28.48 3.79 5.55
C GLN A 331 -28.35 5.10 4.75
N GLU A 332 -29.14 6.12 5.09
CA GLU A 332 -29.09 7.41 4.39
C GLU A 332 -27.73 8.08 4.53
N GLN A 333 -27.14 8.04 5.71
CA GLN A 333 -25.80 8.56 5.97
C GLN A 333 -24.73 7.78 5.18
N ARG A 334 -24.81 6.44 5.17
CA ARG A 334 -23.94 5.60 4.34
C ARG A 334 -23.97 6.02 2.88
N ILE A 335 -25.19 6.18 2.33
CA ILE A 335 -25.39 6.59 0.93
C ILE A 335 -24.85 8.01 0.68
N ALA A 336 -25.06 8.93 1.63
CA ALA A 336 -24.56 10.29 1.52
C ALA A 336 -23.02 10.33 1.47
N TYR A 337 -22.35 9.60 2.37
CA TYR A 337 -20.90 9.49 2.37
C TYR A 337 -20.37 8.77 1.12
N ALA A 338 -21.01 7.68 0.70
CA ALA A 338 -20.65 6.93 -0.49
C ALA A 338 -20.65 7.79 -1.76
N ARG A 339 -21.66 8.67 -1.90
CA ARG A 339 -21.75 9.65 -3.01
C ARG A 339 -20.58 10.65 -3.02
N ARG A 340 -20.06 11.00 -1.86
CA ARG A 340 -18.91 11.92 -1.72
C ARG A 340 -17.57 11.19 -1.76
N ALA A 341 -17.55 9.90 -1.40
CA ALA A 341 -16.33 9.08 -1.43
C ALA A 341 -15.74 8.99 -2.83
N VAL A 342 -16.57 8.98 -3.88
CA VAL A 342 -16.08 8.93 -5.27
C VAL A 342 -15.25 10.14 -5.69
N ASP A 343 -15.25 11.24 -4.94
CA ASP A 343 -14.39 12.41 -5.19
C ASP A 343 -12.89 12.04 -5.17
N VAL A 344 -12.52 10.89 -4.59
CA VAL A 344 -11.13 10.38 -4.66
C VAL A 344 -10.67 10.10 -6.08
N ARG A 345 -11.59 9.82 -7.02
CA ARG A 345 -11.27 9.62 -8.43
C ARG A 345 -10.60 10.86 -9.05
N ASP A 346 -11.00 12.05 -8.60
CA ASP A 346 -10.42 13.32 -9.06
C ASP A 346 -9.24 13.73 -8.19
N ARG A 347 -9.39 13.60 -6.85
CA ARG A 347 -8.35 14.02 -5.88
C ARG A 347 -7.06 13.24 -6.05
N PHE A 348 -7.15 11.95 -6.35
CA PHE A 348 -6.02 11.02 -6.52
C PHE A 348 -5.97 10.44 -7.93
N SER A 349 -6.47 11.17 -8.94
CA SER A 349 -6.46 10.71 -10.33
C SER A 349 -5.03 10.45 -10.81
N THR A 350 -4.89 9.46 -11.69
CA THR A 350 -3.60 9.18 -12.35
C THR A 350 -3.03 10.42 -13.01
N THR A 351 -3.86 11.24 -13.66
CA THR A 351 -3.41 12.47 -14.31
C THR A 351 -2.78 13.46 -13.32
N ARG A 352 -3.42 13.69 -12.15
CA ARG A 352 -2.87 14.60 -11.12
C ARG A 352 -1.58 14.07 -10.52
N VAL A 353 -1.57 12.81 -10.14
CA VAL A 353 -0.39 12.20 -9.52
C VAL A 353 0.79 12.16 -10.49
N MET A 354 0.54 11.82 -11.75
CA MET A 354 1.60 11.78 -12.76
C MET A 354 2.10 13.16 -13.15
N ALA A 355 1.27 14.20 -13.04
CA ALA A 355 1.73 15.60 -13.19
C ALA A 355 2.75 15.97 -12.09
N LEU A 356 2.53 15.53 -10.84
CA LEU A 356 3.51 15.74 -9.76
C LEU A 356 4.84 15.02 -10.04
N TRP A 357 4.80 13.79 -10.56
CA TRP A 357 5.99 13.07 -10.99
C TRP A 357 6.70 13.76 -12.15
N GLY A 358 5.93 14.25 -13.16
CA GLY A 358 6.48 15.02 -14.29
C GLY A 358 7.23 16.25 -13.80
N HIS A 359 6.60 17.06 -12.96
CA HIS A 359 7.23 18.24 -12.36
C HIS A 359 8.52 17.88 -11.58
N LEU A 360 8.50 16.79 -10.80
CA LEU A 360 9.71 16.33 -10.09
C LEU A 360 10.84 15.92 -11.05
N PHE A 361 10.50 15.39 -12.23
CA PHE A 361 11.51 15.01 -13.23
C PHE A 361 12.10 16.20 -13.99
N GLU A 362 11.36 17.30 -14.12
CA GLU A 362 11.77 18.52 -14.85
C GLU A 362 12.57 19.48 -13.97
N VAL A 363 12.16 19.68 -12.72
CA VAL A 363 12.70 20.74 -11.83
C VAL A 363 14.07 20.40 -11.24
N HIS A 364 14.50 19.18 -11.29
CA HIS A 364 15.75 18.69 -10.70
C HIS A 364 16.55 17.87 -11.71
#